data_12f580b7c9e2e2cd528c0e2aaf80ef16
#
_entry.id   12f580b7c9e2e2cd528c0e2aaf80ef16
#
_cell.length_a   1.000
_cell.length_b   1.000
_cell.length_c   1.000
_cell.angle_alpha   90.00
_cell.angle_beta   90.00
_cell.angle_gamma   90.00
#
_symmetry.space_group_name_H-M   'P 1'
#
loop_
_entity.id
_entity.type
_entity.pdbx_description
1 polymer ?
#
loop_
_entity_poly.entity_id
_entity_poly.type
_entity_poly.pdbx_seq_one_letter_code
_entity_poly.pdbx_strand_id
1 'polypeptide(L)'
;LILVVGYILFTIYRLKNEVSVEQQVSDIKLRFFTDISHELRTPLTLIAGPMEYILKHEKLPEELRPQLQLVERNTDRMLRLVNQILDFRKIQKNKMKLRIEKIDVVPFVHRIMDNFEGLAEDHHIDFVFECENPSLPLWVDVDKLEKIVFNLLSNAFKYTPQGKMITLFVHENENTVAIGVQDQGIGIPDNKKASIFLRFENLIDKNLFNQQSTG
;
A
#
# COMPACT_ATOMS: atom_id res chain seq x y z
N LEU A 1 43.66 -31.96 12.16
CA LEU A 1 43.39 -31.11 11.01
C LEU A 1 42.25 -31.68 10.13
N ILE A 2 42.28 -32.94 9.71
CA ILE A 2 41.29 -33.58 8.82
C ILE A 2 39.89 -33.57 9.47
N LEU A 3 39.76 -33.88 10.77
CA LEU A 3 38.48 -33.86 11.49
C LEU A 3 37.87 -32.44 11.56
N VAL A 4 38.69 -31.40 11.75
CA VAL A 4 38.23 -30.02 11.80
C VAL A 4 37.73 -29.58 10.42
N VAL A 5 38.45 -29.93 9.35
CA VAL A 5 38.01 -29.64 7.98
C VAL A 5 36.73 -30.37 7.63
N GLY A 6 36.62 -31.65 8.03
CA GLY A 6 35.38 -32.43 7.84
C GLY A 6 34.18 -31.82 8.57
N TYR A 7 34.37 -31.38 9.80
CA TYR A 7 33.31 -30.70 10.56
C TYR A 7 32.86 -29.37 9.93
N ILE A 8 33.82 -28.56 9.47
CA ILE A 8 33.53 -27.31 8.77
C ILE A 8 32.73 -27.55 7.48
N LEU A 9 33.17 -28.51 6.67
CA LEU A 9 32.47 -28.86 5.42
C LEU A 9 31.05 -29.38 5.69
N PHE A 10 30.88 -30.21 6.71
CA PHE A 10 29.56 -30.69 7.13
C PHE A 10 28.64 -29.55 7.58
N THR A 11 29.17 -28.61 8.36
CA THR A 11 28.42 -27.45 8.84
C THR A 11 28.00 -26.53 7.68
N ILE A 12 28.93 -26.28 6.73
CA ILE A 12 28.64 -25.49 5.52
C ILE A 12 27.56 -26.20 4.67
N TYR A 13 27.67 -27.51 4.49
CA TYR A 13 26.69 -28.30 3.76
C TYR A 13 25.30 -28.23 4.42
N ARG A 14 25.22 -28.39 5.75
CA ARG A 14 23.95 -28.24 6.49
C ARG A 14 23.33 -26.86 6.33
N LEU A 15 24.12 -25.80 6.54
CA LEU A 15 23.65 -24.42 6.39
C LEU A 15 23.15 -24.14 4.95
N LYS A 16 23.89 -24.62 3.95
CA LYS A 16 23.50 -24.49 2.55
C LYS A 16 22.18 -25.21 2.25
N ASN A 17 21.98 -26.39 2.84
CA ASN A 17 20.76 -27.15 2.65
C ASN A 17 19.56 -26.51 3.35
N GLU A 18 19.73 -26.00 4.58
CA GLU A 18 18.71 -25.25 5.30
C GLU A 18 18.25 -24.00 4.54
N VAL A 19 19.19 -23.19 4.03
CA VAL A 19 18.89 -22.02 3.18
C VAL A 19 18.15 -22.44 1.90
N SER A 20 18.56 -23.53 1.26
CA SER A 20 17.90 -24.03 0.05
C SER A 20 16.45 -24.47 0.32
N VAL A 21 16.20 -25.16 1.42
CA VAL A 21 14.84 -25.58 1.80
C VAL A 21 13.96 -24.36 2.11
N GLU A 22 14.48 -23.39 2.86
CA GLU A 22 13.76 -22.16 3.18
C GLU A 22 13.39 -21.36 1.91
N GLN A 23 14.31 -21.26 0.96
CA GLN A 23 14.06 -20.66 -0.34
C GLN A 23 12.99 -21.41 -1.14
N GLN A 24 13.02 -22.75 -1.17
CA GLN A 24 12.01 -23.57 -1.85
C GLN A 24 10.62 -23.37 -1.25
N VAL A 25 10.52 -23.37 0.08
CA VAL A 25 9.24 -23.12 0.79
C VAL A 25 8.72 -21.73 0.49
N SER A 26 9.60 -20.72 0.48
CA SER A 26 9.24 -19.36 0.11
C SER A 26 8.72 -19.29 -1.34
N ASP A 27 9.39 -19.95 -2.28
CA ASP A 27 8.97 -19.98 -3.70
C ASP A 27 7.63 -20.69 -3.91
N ILE A 28 7.37 -21.79 -3.19
CA ILE A 28 6.08 -22.50 -3.24
C ILE A 28 4.96 -21.60 -2.70
N LYS A 29 5.16 -20.97 -1.53
CA LYS A 29 4.19 -20.01 -0.97
C LYS A 29 3.89 -18.89 -1.96
N LEU A 30 4.89 -18.34 -2.61
CA LEU A 30 4.73 -17.26 -3.57
C LEU A 30 3.99 -17.69 -4.85
N ARG A 31 4.24 -18.90 -5.35
CA ARG A 31 3.49 -19.43 -6.49
C ARG A 31 2.02 -19.58 -6.13
N PHE A 32 1.73 -20.21 -5.00
CA PHE A 32 0.37 -20.38 -4.50
C PHE A 32 -0.39 -19.05 -4.38
N PHE A 33 0.21 -18.03 -3.76
CA PHE A 33 -0.42 -16.71 -3.68
C PHE A 33 -0.65 -16.05 -5.03
N THR A 34 0.20 -16.33 -6.02
CA THR A 34 -0.01 -15.79 -7.37
C THR A 34 -1.17 -16.44 -8.08
N ASP A 35 -1.22 -17.76 -8.02
CA ASP A 35 -2.24 -18.53 -8.71
C ASP A 35 -3.62 -18.17 -8.12
N ILE A 36 -3.74 -18.13 -6.79
CA ILE A 36 -4.94 -17.62 -6.11
C ILE A 36 -5.25 -16.17 -6.50
N SER A 37 -4.23 -15.31 -6.60
CA SER A 37 -4.48 -13.91 -6.98
C SER A 37 -5.06 -13.77 -8.38
N HIS A 38 -4.63 -14.59 -9.33
CA HIS A 38 -5.23 -14.61 -10.66
C HIS A 38 -6.65 -15.16 -10.65
N GLU A 39 -6.89 -16.22 -9.89
CA GLU A 39 -8.21 -16.83 -9.75
C GLU A 39 -9.21 -15.93 -9.02
N LEU A 40 -8.76 -15.12 -8.06
CA LEU A 40 -9.61 -14.15 -7.37
C LEU A 40 -9.86 -12.88 -8.18
N ARG A 41 -8.91 -12.44 -9.01
CA ARG A 41 -9.08 -11.22 -9.81
C ARG A 41 -10.28 -11.31 -10.75
N THR A 42 -10.42 -12.42 -11.44
CA THR A 42 -11.46 -12.61 -12.45
C THR A 42 -12.87 -12.44 -11.88
N PRO A 43 -13.30 -13.18 -10.83
CA PRO A 43 -14.63 -13.00 -10.25
C PRO A 43 -14.83 -11.60 -9.64
N LEU A 44 -13.81 -11.02 -9.02
CA LEU A 44 -13.89 -9.66 -8.47
C LEU A 44 -14.10 -8.61 -9.56
N THR A 45 -13.41 -8.73 -10.69
CA THR A 45 -13.62 -7.82 -11.85
C THR A 45 -15.01 -7.97 -12.44
N LEU A 46 -15.53 -9.22 -12.48
CA LEU A 46 -16.90 -9.49 -12.94
C LEU A 46 -17.98 -8.95 -11.99
N ILE A 47 -17.65 -8.72 -10.72
CA ILE A 47 -18.54 -8.06 -9.76
C ILE A 47 -18.38 -6.54 -9.85
N ALA A 48 -17.17 -6.01 -9.91
CA ALA A 48 -16.89 -4.57 -9.91
C ALA A 48 -17.54 -3.85 -11.10
N GLY A 49 -17.39 -4.39 -12.32
CA GLY A 49 -17.91 -3.75 -13.52
C GLY A 49 -19.43 -3.51 -13.51
N PRO A 50 -20.27 -4.55 -13.28
CA PRO A 50 -21.70 -4.38 -13.15
C PRO A 50 -22.11 -3.46 -11.98
N MET A 51 -21.40 -3.53 -10.85
CA MET A 51 -21.68 -2.66 -9.71
C MET A 51 -21.46 -1.18 -10.04
N GLU A 52 -20.33 -0.86 -10.66
CA GLU A 52 -20.02 0.51 -11.12
C GLU A 52 -21.07 1.00 -12.13
N TYR A 53 -21.48 0.13 -13.06
CA TYR A 53 -22.52 0.46 -14.04
C TYR A 53 -23.86 0.78 -13.37
N ILE A 54 -24.30 -0.09 -12.45
CA ILE A 54 -25.58 0.09 -11.73
C ILE A 54 -25.57 1.38 -10.92
N LEU A 55 -24.50 1.67 -10.18
CA LEU A 55 -24.37 2.86 -9.33
C LEU A 55 -24.35 4.16 -10.15
N LYS A 56 -23.80 4.13 -11.37
CA LYS A 56 -23.69 5.32 -12.23
C LYS A 56 -24.92 5.57 -13.10
N HIS A 57 -25.60 4.54 -13.57
CA HIS A 57 -26.58 4.66 -14.64
C HIS A 57 -28.02 4.34 -14.23
N GLU A 58 -28.23 3.63 -13.11
CA GLU A 58 -29.57 3.22 -12.70
C GLU A 58 -30.16 4.16 -11.66
N LYS A 59 -31.49 4.39 -11.77
CA LYS A 59 -32.27 5.04 -10.73
C LYS A 59 -32.52 4.05 -9.59
N LEU A 60 -31.61 3.99 -8.67
CA LEU A 60 -31.70 3.08 -7.52
C LEU A 60 -32.58 3.66 -6.42
N PRO A 61 -33.38 2.81 -5.76
CA PRO A 61 -34.00 3.18 -4.47
C PRO A 61 -32.91 3.64 -3.48
N GLU A 62 -33.19 4.72 -2.74
CA GLU A 62 -32.20 5.29 -1.82
C GLU A 62 -31.72 4.29 -0.77
N GLU A 63 -32.59 3.37 -0.36
CA GLU A 63 -32.27 2.31 0.62
C GLU A 63 -31.23 1.30 0.12
N LEU A 64 -31.14 1.06 -1.19
CA LEU A 64 -30.22 0.10 -1.78
C LEU A 64 -28.85 0.71 -2.10
N ARG A 65 -28.79 2.01 -2.36
CA ARG A 65 -27.56 2.69 -2.76
C ARG A 65 -26.42 2.50 -1.75
N PRO A 66 -26.61 2.66 -0.43
CA PRO A 66 -25.54 2.45 0.54
C PRO A 66 -25.01 1.02 0.58
N GLN A 67 -25.90 0.04 0.38
CA GLN A 67 -25.53 -1.38 0.36
C GLN A 67 -24.68 -1.72 -0.87
N LEU A 68 -25.08 -1.22 -2.04
CA LEU A 68 -24.34 -1.42 -3.29
C LEU A 68 -22.98 -0.70 -3.24
N GLN A 69 -22.91 0.49 -2.70
CA GLN A 69 -21.65 1.20 -2.46
C GLN A 69 -20.73 0.44 -1.49
N LEU A 70 -21.30 -0.24 -0.49
CA LEU A 70 -20.53 -1.09 0.42
C LEU A 70 -19.91 -2.28 -0.32
N VAL A 71 -20.68 -2.93 -1.22
CA VAL A 71 -20.19 -4.04 -2.05
C VAL A 71 -19.08 -3.54 -2.99
N GLU A 72 -19.29 -2.42 -3.69
CA GLU A 72 -18.30 -1.79 -4.55
C GLU A 72 -16.97 -1.54 -3.80
N ARG A 73 -17.03 -0.82 -2.68
CA ARG A 73 -15.84 -0.52 -1.86
C ARG A 73 -15.09 -1.78 -1.40
N ASN A 74 -15.81 -2.84 -1.02
CA ASN A 74 -15.18 -4.09 -0.60
C ASN A 74 -14.55 -4.83 -1.79
N THR A 75 -15.21 -4.84 -2.94
CA THR A 75 -14.69 -5.44 -4.17
C THR A 75 -13.42 -4.73 -4.62
N ASP A 76 -13.39 -3.41 -4.63
CA ASP A 76 -12.21 -2.61 -4.94
C ASP A 76 -11.08 -2.84 -3.94
N ARG A 77 -11.41 -2.95 -2.66
CA ARG A 77 -10.42 -3.29 -1.64
C ARG A 77 -9.78 -4.66 -1.91
N MET A 78 -10.58 -5.66 -2.27
CA MET A 78 -10.06 -7.00 -2.60
C MET A 78 -9.20 -6.96 -3.86
N LEU A 79 -9.61 -6.25 -4.91
CA LEU A 79 -8.81 -6.07 -6.13
C LEU A 79 -7.48 -5.40 -5.83
N ARG A 80 -7.45 -4.37 -4.97
CA ARG A 80 -6.19 -3.74 -4.54
C ARG A 80 -5.28 -4.72 -3.81
N LEU A 81 -5.79 -5.54 -2.88
CA LEU A 81 -5.00 -6.55 -2.18
C LEU A 81 -4.41 -7.61 -3.13
N VAL A 82 -5.21 -8.10 -4.06
CA VAL A 82 -4.78 -9.04 -5.11
C VAL A 82 -3.64 -8.43 -5.94
N ASN A 83 -3.79 -7.18 -6.37
CA ASN A 83 -2.77 -6.48 -7.15
C ASN A 83 -1.48 -6.26 -6.35
N GLN A 84 -1.57 -5.94 -5.05
CA GLN A 84 -0.41 -5.81 -4.16
C GLN A 84 0.39 -7.12 -4.07
N ILE A 85 -0.28 -8.27 -3.95
CA ILE A 85 0.38 -9.59 -3.94
C ILE A 85 1.14 -9.85 -5.25
N LEU A 86 0.53 -9.52 -6.39
CA LEU A 86 1.15 -9.71 -7.70
C LEU A 86 2.34 -8.76 -7.92
N ASP A 87 2.22 -7.50 -7.52
CA ASP A 87 3.32 -6.53 -7.60
C ASP A 87 4.50 -6.95 -6.70
N PHE A 88 4.20 -7.42 -5.49
CA PHE A 88 5.19 -7.98 -4.58
C PHE A 88 6.00 -9.11 -5.23
N ARG A 89 5.31 -10.04 -5.93
CA ARG A 89 5.99 -11.12 -6.65
C ARG A 89 6.89 -10.61 -7.78
N LYS A 90 6.44 -9.58 -8.53
CA LYS A 90 7.26 -8.97 -9.60
C LYS A 90 8.54 -8.37 -9.03
N ILE A 91 8.46 -7.72 -7.86
CA ILE A 91 9.61 -7.16 -7.15
C ILE A 91 10.57 -8.28 -6.75
N GLN A 92 10.07 -9.34 -6.09
CA GLN A 92 10.90 -10.46 -5.64
C GLN A 92 11.67 -11.15 -6.76
N LYS A 93 11.05 -11.28 -7.92
CA LYS A 93 11.69 -11.91 -9.10
C LYS A 93 12.54 -10.94 -9.93
N ASN A 94 12.78 -9.72 -9.45
CA ASN A 94 13.45 -8.65 -10.20
C ASN A 94 12.83 -8.44 -11.60
N LYS A 95 11.51 -8.68 -11.74
CA LYS A 95 10.78 -8.55 -13.01
C LYS A 95 10.00 -7.25 -13.10
N MET A 96 10.02 -6.42 -12.05
CA MET A 96 9.39 -5.11 -12.08
C MET A 96 10.22 -4.17 -12.96
N LYS A 97 9.66 -3.76 -14.09
CA LYS A 97 10.27 -2.75 -14.96
C LYS A 97 9.66 -1.40 -14.65
N LEU A 98 10.48 -0.37 -14.57
CA LEU A 98 10.03 1.00 -14.45
C LEU A 98 9.68 1.57 -15.84
N ARG A 99 8.57 2.30 -15.89
CA ARG A 99 8.15 3.09 -17.06
C ARG A 99 8.27 4.55 -16.71
N ILE A 100 9.43 5.10 -17.00
CA ILE A 100 9.75 6.48 -16.63
C ILE A 100 9.24 7.43 -17.72
N GLU A 101 8.45 8.43 -17.30
CA GLU A 101 7.98 9.52 -18.14
C GLU A 101 8.14 10.87 -17.43
N LYS A 102 8.17 11.95 -18.19
CA LYS A 102 8.29 13.29 -17.64
C LYS A 102 6.88 13.84 -17.36
N ILE A 103 6.60 14.12 -16.09
CA ILE A 103 5.35 14.74 -15.67
C ILE A 103 5.62 15.94 -14.77
N ASP A 104 4.62 16.80 -14.64
CA ASP A 104 4.58 17.78 -13.56
C ASP A 104 4.02 17.07 -12.30
N VAL A 105 4.89 16.92 -11.30
CA VAL A 105 4.56 16.13 -10.10
C VAL A 105 3.58 16.85 -9.17
N VAL A 106 3.57 18.20 -9.16
CA VAL A 106 2.73 18.97 -8.24
C VAL A 106 1.24 18.77 -8.53
N PRO A 107 0.73 19.06 -9.76
CA PRO A 107 -0.66 18.79 -10.08
C PRO A 107 -0.99 17.29 -10.08
N PHE A 108 -0.01 16.42 -10.31
CA PHE A 108 -0.22 14.97 -10.23
C PHE A 108 -0.51 14.53 -8.80
N VAL A 109 0.30 14.96 -7.83
CA VAL A 109 0.14 14.62 -6.41
C VAL A 109 -1.14 15.24 -5.84
N HIS A 110 -1.47 16.47 -6.27
CA HIS A 110 -2.72 17.13 -5.87
C HIS A 110 -3.96 16.33 -6.31
N ARG A 111 -3.99 15.81 -7.53
CA ARG A 111 -5.11 14.93 -7.96
C ARG A 111 -5.24 13.64 -7.14
N ILE A 112 -4.15 13.14 -6.60
CA ILE A 112 -4.25 11.99 -5.68
C ILE A 112 -4.87 12.45 -4.36
N MET A 113 -4.52 13.64 -3.87
CA MET A 113 -5.11 14.26 -2.69
C MET A 113 -6.64 14.40 -2.82
N ASP A 114 -7.14 14.85 -3.98
CA ASP A 114 -8.57 15.02 -4.25
C ASP A 114 -9.41 13.77 -3.94
N ASN A 115 -8.82 12.57 -4.12
CA ASN A 115 -9.50 11.31 -3.79
C ASN A 115 -9.73 11.09 -2.28
N PHE A 116 -9.10 11.88 -1.43
CA PHE A 116 -9.19 11.77 0.03
C PHE A 116 -9.97 12.91 0.67
N GLU A 117 -10.38 13.94 -0.08
CA GLU A 117 -11.12 15.09 0.45
C GLU A 117 -12.41 14.67 1.16
N GLY A 118 -13.23 13.82 0.54
CA GLY A 118 -14.46 13.31 1.17
C GLY A 118 -14.18 12.56 2.47
N LEU A 119 -13.05 11.81 2.52
CA LEU A 119 -12.65 11.11 3.74
C LEU A 119 -12.16 12.10 4.82
N ALA A 120 -11.52 13.20 4.43
CA ALA A 120 -11.09 14.26 5.32
C ALA A 120 -12.29 14.98 5.94
N GLU A 121 -13.31 15.29 5.15
CA GLU A 121 -14.57 15.87 5.61
C GLU A 121 -15.30 14.96 6.60
N ASP A 122 -15.49 13.68 6.24
CA ASP A 122 -16.18 12.69 7.09
C ASP A 122 -15.48 12.48 8.44
N HIS A 123 -14.17 12.56 8.48
CA HIS A 123 -13.36 12.38 9.69
C HIS A 123 -12.98 13.72 10.36
N HIS A 124 -13.45 14.86 9.84
CA HIS A 124 -13.07 16.19 10.33
C HIS A 124 -11.56 16.38 10.46
N ILE A 125 -10.81 15.87 9.47
CA ILE A 125 -9.35 16.00 9.39
C ILE A 125 -9.01 17.27 8.64
N ASP A 126 -8.10 18.08 9.20
CA ASP A 126 -7.49 19.21 8.50
C ASP A 126 -6.45 18.67 7.51
N PHE A 127 -6.83 18.66 6.23
CA PHE A 127 -6.02 18.05 5.17
C PHE A 127 -5.36 19.14 4.33
N VAL A 128 -4.04 19.29 4.50
CA VAL A 128 -3.26 20.40 3.94
C VAL A 128 -2.32 19.90 2.85
N PHE A 129 -2.20 20.70 1.78
CA PHE A 129 -1.16 20.50 0.76
C PHE A 129 -0.10 21.58 0.88
N GLU A 130 1.16 21.19 1.06
CA GLU A 130 2.30 22.10 1.16
C GLU A 130 3.24 21.92 -0.03
N CYS A 131 3.40 22.97 -0.83
CA CYS A 131 4.33 23.01 -1.94
C CYS A 131 4.76 24.45 -2.20
N GLU A 132 6.05 24.71 -2.30
CA GLU A 132 6.58 26.05 -2.60
C GLU A 132 6.45 26.39 -4.09
N ASN A 133 6.68 25.40 -4.95
CA ASN A 133 6.68 25.58 -6.39
C ASN A 133 5.38 25.06 -7.02
N PRO A 134 4.65 25.84 -7.80
CA PRO A 134 3.38 25.41 -8.41
C PRO A 134 3.56 24.38 -9.53
N SER A 135 4.77 24.20 -10.04
CA SER A 135 5.11 23.27 -11.12
C SER A 135 6.52 22.72 -10.92
N LEU A 136 6.63 21.39 -10.96
CA LEU A 136 7.90 20.69 -10.76
C LEU A 136 7.99 19.49 -11.70
N PRO A 137 8.61 19.64 -12.88
CA PRO A 137 8.74 18.56 -13.85
C PRO A 137 9.79 17.53 -13.40
N LEU A 138 9.36 16.29 -13.24
CA LEU A 138 10.20 15.15 -12.85
C LEU A 138 10.06 13.97 -13.79
N TRP A 139 11.10 13.14 -13.86
CA TRP A 139 11.09 11.87 -14.55
C TRP A 139 10.74 10.76 -13.56
N VAL A 140 9.53 10.21 -13.63
CA VAL A 140 9.01 9.24 -12.67
C VAL A 140 8.22 8.12 -13.35
N ASP A 141 8.08 6.99 -12.68
CA ASP A 141 7.06 6.00 -13.03
C ASP A 141 5.76 6.40 -12.33
N VAL A 142 4.81 6.90 -13.12
CA VAL A 142 3.54 7.44 -12.63
C VAL A 142 2.74 6.44 -11.84
N ASP A 143 2.62 5.19 -12.34
CA ASP A 143 1.90 4.12 -11.64
C ASP A 143 2.51 3.78 -10.27
N LYS A 144 3.83 3.85 -10.16
CA LYS A 144 4.51 3.55 -8.90
C LYS A 144 4.43 4.72 -7.93
N LEU A 145 4.60 5.94 -8.43
CA LEU A 145 4.46 7.14 -7.61
C LEU A 145 3.04 7.25 -7.06
N GLU A 146 2.00 7.05 -7.89
CA GLU A 146 0.61 7.02 -7.43
C GLU A 146 0.39 6.02 -6.30
N LYS A 147 0.87 4.77 -6.47
CA LYS A 147 0.75 3.73 -5.45
C LYS A 147 1.46 4.11 -4.14
N ILE A 148 2.63 4.75 -4.21
CA ILE A 148 3.38 5.18 -3.03
C ILE A 148 2.59 6.26 -2.29
N VAL A 149 2.19 7.33 -2.98
CA VAL A 149 1.46 8.45 -2.36
C VAL A 149 0.13 7.98 -1.79
N PHE A 150 -0.63 7.18 -2.56
CA PHE A 150 -1.89 6.61 -2.09
C PHE A 150 -1.73 5.75 -0.83
N ASN A 151 -0.69 4.92 -0.76
CA ASN A 151 -0.42 4.10 0.42
C ASN A 151 -0.05 4.96 1.64
N LEU A 152 0.74 6.01 1.46
CA LEU A 152 1.10 6.93 2.53
C LEU A 152 -0.14 7.65 3.07
N LEU A 153 -0.98 8.21 2.19
CA LEU A 153 -2.23 8.86 2.56
C LEU A 153 -3.19 7.89 3.23
N SER A 154 -3.41 6.71 2.65
CA SER A 154 -4.28 5.69 3.24
C SER A 154 -3.84 5.29 4.66
N ASN A 155 -2.53 5.21 4.92
CA ASN A 155 -2.02 4.97 6.27
C ASN A 155 -2.25 6.17 7.18
N ALA A 156 -1.99 7.40 6.73
CA ALA A 156 -2.21 8.60 7.51
C ALA A 156 -3.67 8.70 7.96
N PHE A 157 -4.64 8.57 7.03
CA PHE A 157 -6.06 8.59 7.37
C PHE A 157 -6.51 7.46 8.29
N LYS A 158 -5.87 6.30 8.18
CA LYS A 158 -6.18 5.14 9.03
C LYS A 158 -5.76 5.33 10.48
N TYR A 159 -4.65 6.05 10.70
CA TYR A 159 -4.02 6.14 12.01
C TYR A 159 -4.11 7.52 12.66
N THR A 160 -4.69 8.49 11.98
CA THR A 160 -4.94 9.83 12.50
C THR A 160 -6.34 9.91 13.09
N PRO A 161 -6.49 10.28 14.37
CA PRO A 161 -7.80 10.51 14.98
C PRO A 161 -8.54 11.69 14.35
N GLN A 162 -9.86 11.73 14.51
CA GLN A 162 -10.69 12.85 14.08
C GLN A 162 -10.23 14.18 14.69
N GLY A 163 -10.40 15.27 13.96
CA GLY A 163 -10.05 16.62 14.39
C GLY A 163 -8.54 16.91 14.41
N LYS A 164 -7.73 16.07 13.79
CA LYS A 164 -6.28 16.23 13.66
C LYS A 164 -5.91 16.63 12.24
N MET A 165 -4.62 16.87 12.01
CA MET A 165 -4.08 17.34 10.75
C MET A 165 -3.31 16.22 10.02
N ILE A 166 -3.44 16.20 8.69
CA ILE A 166 -2.60 15.45 7.75
C ILE A 166 -2.07 16.43 6.71
N THR A 167 -0.76 16.46 6.51
CA THR A 167 -0.11 17.29 5.50
C THR A 167 0.53 16.43 4.44
N LEU A 168 0.13 16.63 3.18
CA LEU A 168 0.80 16.10 2.00
C LEU A 168 1.75 17.18 1.49
N PHE A 169 3.04 16.90 1.35
CA PHE A 169 4.00 17.91 0.96
C PHE A 169 4.86 17.48 -0.23
N VAL A 170 5.29 18.49 -1.01
CA VAL A 170 6.30 18.36 -2.08
C VAL A 170 7.34 19.45 -1.86
N HIS A 171 8.51 19.04 -1.38
CA HIS A 171 9.64 19.95 -1.12
C HIS A 171 10.78 19.70 -2.11
N GLU A 172 11.25 20.75 -2.74
CA GLU A 172 12.42 20.74 -3.61
C GLU A 172 13.65 21.16 -2.83
N ASN A 173 14.69 20.33 -2.90
CA ASN A 173 16.03 20.67 -2.43
C ASN A 173 16.95 20.76 -3.65
N GLU A 174 18.20 21.24 -3.49
CA GLU A 174 19.14 21.51 -4.58
C GLU A 174 19.22 20.41 -5.65
N ASN A 175 19.19 19.13 -5.27
CA ASN A 175 19.33 18.00 -6.18
C ASN A 175 18.27 16.90 -6.00
N THR A 176 17.29 17.12 -5.14
CA THR A 176 16.29 16.11 -4.78
C THR A 176 14.93 16.72 -4.58
N VAL A 177 13.89 15.92 -4.80
CA VAL A 177 12.52 16.27 -4.46
C VAL A 177 12.03 15.27 -3.43
N ALA A 178 11.53 15.78 -2.32
CA ALA A 178 10.88 14.99 -1.28
C ALA A 178 9.35 15.10 -1.44
N ILE A 179 8.69 13.97 -1.58
CA ILE A 179 7.22 13.86 -1.54
C ILE A 179 6.90 13.04 -0.30
N GLY A 180 6.08 13.58 0.59
CA GLY A 180 5.79 12.92 1.85
C GLY A 180 4.45 13.27 2.43
N VAL A 181 4.06 12.49 3.44
CA VAL A 181 2.84 12.68 4.23
C VAL A 181 3.25 12.78 5.69
N GLN A 182 2.85 13.85 6.33
CA GLN A 182 2.99 14.04 7.77
C GLN A 182 1.61 13.92 8.41
N ASP A 183 1.50 13.12 9.46
CA ASP A 183 0.27 12.91 10.19
C ASP A 183 0.42 13.20 11.68
N GLN A 184 -0.70 13.54 12.34
CA GLN A 184 -0.79 13.68 13.78
C GLN A 184 -1.44 12.44 14.42
N GLY A 185 -1.11 11.27 13.90
CA GLY A 185 -1.63 10.00 14.36
C GLY A 185 -0.95 9.46 15.61
N ILE A 186 -1.21 8.18 15.89
CA ILE A 186 -0.68 7.49 17.07
C ILE A 186 0.85 7.32 17.05
N GLY A 187 1.50 7.62 15.92
CA GLY A 187 2.93 7.45 15.72
C GLY A 187 3.37 5.98 15.63
N ILE A 188 4.67 5.80 15.45
CA ILE A 188 5.31 4.49 15.36
C ILE A 188 6.29 4.34 16.53
N PRO A 189 6.11 3.32 17.40
CA PRO A 189 7.05 3.06 18.50
C PRO A 189 8.48 2.89 18.00
N ASP A 190 9.46 3.44 18.73
CA ASP A 190 10.87 3.45 18.28
C ASP A 190 11.43 2.05 18.01
N ASN A 191 11.06 1.09 18.83
CA ASN A 191 11.46 -0.32 18.65
C ASN A 191 10.88 -0.96 17.40
N LYS A 192 9.87 -0.35 16.76
CA LYS A 192 9.22 -0.84 15.54
C LYS A 192 9.68 -0.11 14.27
N LYS A 193 10.28 1.07 14.39
CA LYS A 193 10.69 1.89 13.23
C LYS A 193 11.62 1.15 12.28
N ALA A 194 12.53 0.31 12.79
CA ALA A 194 13.43 -0.49 11.96
C ALA A 194 12.72 -1.61 11.19
N SER A 195 11.56 -2.05 11.67
CA SER A 195 10.82 -3.20 11.11
C SER A 195 9.64 -2.83 10.22
N ILE A 196 9.18 -1.56 10.20
CA ILE A 196 8.00 -1.16 9.41
C ILE A 196 8.12 -1.42 7.90
N PHE A 197 9.34 -1.50 7.38
CA PHE A 197 9.63 -1.84 5.99
C PHE A 197 9.94 -3.33 5.80
N LEU A 198 9.97 -4.12 6.89
CA LEU A 198 10.11 -5.56 6.81
C LEU A 198 8.78 -6.19 6.42
N ARG A 199 8.89 -7.33 5.74
CA ARG A 199 7.75 -8.01 5.14
C ARG A 199 6.84 -8.61 6.21
N PHE A 200 5.52 -8.44 6.06
CA PHE A 200 4.49 -9.05 6.92
C PHE A 200 4.49 -8.63 8.39
N GLU A 201 5.21 -7.60 8.78
CA GLU A 201 5.07 -7.03 10.11
C GLU A 201 3.82 -6.15 10.19
N ASN A 202 2.82 -6.63 10.91
CA ASN A 202 1.70 -5.82 11.36
C ASN A 202 2.08 -5.18 12.69
N LEU A 203 2.22 -3.85 12.71
CA LEU A 203 2.63 -3.08 13.89
C LEU A 203 1.55 -2.97 14.97
N ILE A 204 0.33 -3.40 14.66
CA ILE A 204 -0.82 -3.12 15.49
C ILE A 204 -1.33 -4.41 16.10
N ASP A 205 -1.19 -4.52 17.42
CA ASP A 205 -2.03 -5.39 18.23
C ASP A 205 -3.49 -4.98 18.04
N LYS A 206 -4.32 -5.88 17.52
CA LYS A 206 -5.76 -5.64 17.27
C LYS A 206 -6.51 -5.14 18.52
N ASN A 207 -5.91 -5.22 19.68
CA ASN A 207 -6.47 -4.82 20.96
C ASN A 207 -6.44 -3.30 21.21
N LEU A 208 -5.65 -2.51 20.49
CA LEU A 208 -5.57 -1.06 20.67
C LEU A 208 -6.72 -0.29 19.97
N PHE A 209 -7.34 -0.88 18.93
CA PHE A 209 -8.46 -0.24 18.23
C PHE A 209 -9.84 -0.55 18.81
N ASN A 210 -10.00 -1.63 19.58
CA ASN A 210 -11.27 -1.97 20.20
C ASN A 210 -11.61 -1.10 21.43
N GLN A 211 -10.71 -0.25 21.90
CA GLN A 211 -10.98 0.63 23.05
C GLN A 211 -11.53 2.01 22.65
N GLN A 212 -11.51 2.38 21.37
CA GLN A 212 -12.03 3.69 20.92
C GLN A 212 -13.39 3.64 20.21
N SER A 213 -14.00 2.46 20.06
CA SER A 213 -15.32 2.32 19.44
C SER A 213 -16.46 2.07 20.45
N THR A 214 -16.22 2.26 21.74
CA THR A 214 -17.24 2.24 22.81
C THR A 214 -17.14 3.52 23.61
N GLY A 215 -17.73 4.57 23.07
CA GLY A 215 -17.92 5.85 23.74
C GLY A 215 -18.94 6.66 22.97
#